data_9cd064f6e4df33441be5e7f72dea2969
#
_entry.id   9cd064f6e4df33441be5e7f72dea2969
#
_cell.length_a   1.000
_cell.length_b   1.000
_cell.length_c   1.000
_cell.angle_alpha   90.00
_cell.angle_beta   90.00
_cell.angle_gamma   90.00
#
_symmetry.space_group_name_H-M   'P 1'
#
loop_
_entity.id
_entity.type
_entity.pdbx_description
1 polymer ?
#
loop_
_entity_poly.entity_id
_entity_poly.type
_entity_poly.pdbx_seq_one_letter_code
_entity_poly.pdbx_strand_id
1 'polypeptide(L)'
;MRSDLQVSRLFTDINEPLPKQAELFGFSLSWELDYVNIFDILESWEIPIRAKNRCGKNYPIIFGGGPVFTANPEPFADFFDVILLGDGENLLGYFIEAYKEVRGAEKQVQLKRLSQVPGVYIPSLYEVTYEGTNGAIKSIEPIDKDIPAVLQKQTYRGNSLSASTVVTEKAAWENIFMVEVVRSCPEMCRFCLASYLTLPFRSASLEGSLIPAIAKGLTVTKRLGLLGASVTQHPEFESLLDYLSQSKYDDIRLSIASVRTNTVTEKLAKILANRDTKSITIAIESGSDRLRRIINKKLENEEIIQAAINAKAGGLKGIKFYGMVGLPGEESEDLDATLEMILTLKKAVPGLRLSLGCSTFVPKSHTPFQWFGVNYRSEKRLKFLEKNLRSKGIDFRPESYKWSVIQGLISRGDRRLSF
;
A
#
# COMPACT_ATOMS: atom_id res chain seq x y z
N MET A 1 9.31 -12.29 18.40
CA MET A 1 8.00 -11.98 19.07
C MET A 1 8.31 -11.66 20.53
N ARG A 2 7.58 -10.76 21.10
CA ARG A 2 7.68 -10.43 22.52
C ARG A 2 7.07 -11.57 23.34
N SER A 3 7.84 -12.16 24.23
CA SER A 3 7.41 -13.29 25.07
C SER A 3 6.44 -12.90 26.18
N ASP A 4 6.32 -11.60 26.46
CA ASP A 4 5.44 -11.00 27.47
C ASP A 4 4.03 -10.67 26.95
N LEU A 5 3.75 -10.99 25.67
CA LEU A 5 2.45 -10.77 25.03
C LEU A 5 1.90 -12.07 24.48
N GLN A 6 0.61 -12.29 24.71
CA GLN A 6 -0.17 -13.27 23.96
C GLN A 6 -0.74 -12.57 22.73
N VAL A 7 -0.24 -12.92 21.55
CA VAL A 7 -0.66 -12.35 20.27
C VAL A 7 -1.33 -13.42 19.44
N SER A 8 -2.58 -13.19 19.08
CA SER A 8 -3.32 -14.00 18.09
C SER A 8 -3.46 -13.21 16.79
N ARG A 9 -3.20 -13.85 15.65
CA ARG A 9 -3.53 -13.33 14.33
C ARG A 9 -4.80 -13.98 13.84
N LEU A 10 -5.76 -13.14 13.51
CA LEU A 10 -6.99 -13.55 12.90
C LEU A 10 -6.86 -13.31 11.39
N PHE A 11 -7.11 -14.33 10.62
CA PHE A 11 -7.27 -14.23 9.19
C PHE A 11 -8.76 -14.08 8.92
N THR A 12 -9.13 -13.35 7.90
CA THR A 12 -10.46 -12.84 7.54
C THR A 12 -11.60 -13.90 7.41
N ASP A 13 -11.50 -14.99 8.09
CA ASP A 13 -12.65 -15.87 8.32
C ASP A 13 -13.45 -15.28 9.48
N ILE A 14 -14.56 -14.61 9.16
CA ILE A 14 -15.49 -14.02 10.14
C ILE A 14 -16.08 -15.04 11.12
N ASN A 15 -15.89 -16.34 10.85
CA ASN A 15 -16.30 -17.43 11.72
C ASN A 15 -15.24 -17.77 12.78
N GLU A 16 -14.04 -17.18 12.72
CA GLU A 16 -13.05 -17.35 13.79
C GLU A 16 -13.52 -16.57 15.04
N PRO A 17 -13.65 -17.23 16.21
CA PRO A 17 -14.13 -16.54 17.41
C PRO A 17 -13.08 -15.56 17.91
N LEU A 18 -13.54 -14.35 18.33
CA LEU A 18 -12.68 -13.40 19.03
C LEU A 18 -12.11 -14.07 20.28
N PRO A 19 -10.80 -13.99 20.54
CA PRO A 19 -10.24 -14.45 21.79
C PRO A 19 -10.97 -13.79 22.99
N LYS A 20 -11.54 -14.58 23.88
CA LYS A 20 -12.41 -14.12 24.98
C LYS A 20 -11.79 -13.07 25.93
N GLN A 21 -10.49 -12.84 25.83
CA GLN A 21 -9.71 -11.94 26.69
C GLN A 21 -8.87 -10.94 25.89
N ALA A 22 -9.25 -10.64 24.63
CA ALA A 22 -8.53 -9.63 23.88
C ALA A 22 -8.72 -8.24 24.50
N GLU A 23 -7.63 -7.61 24.93
CA GLU A 23 -7.64 -6.26 25.50
C GLU A 23 -7.40 -5.19 24.44
N LEU A 24 -6.61 -5.54 23.42
CA LEU A 24 -6.27 -4.70 22.29
C LEU A 24 -6.60 -5.45 21.00
N PHE A 25 -7.26 -4.78 20.07
CA PHE A 25 -7.59 -5.35 18.79
C PHE A 25 -7.15 -4.41 17.66
N GLY A 26 -6.20 -4.84 16.85
CA GLY A 26 -5.52 -3.99 15.88
C GLY A 26 -5.78 -4.35 14.43
N PHE A 27 -6.00 -3.31 13.61
CA PHE A 27 -6.14 -3.41 12.16
C PHE A 27 -5.01 -2.68 11.45
N SER A 28 -4.47 -3.29 10.39
CA SER A 28 -3.56 -2.61 9.45
C SER A 28 -4.30 -2.37 8.14
N LEU A 29 -4.53 -1.10 7.79
CA LEU A 29 -5.27 -0.71 6.60
C LEU A 29 -4.31 -0.18 5.54
N SER A 30 -4.18 -0.94 4.43
CA SER A 30 -3.29 -0.60 3.32
C SER A 30 -4.04 -0.02 2.11
N TRP A 31 -5.33 -0.24 2.01
CA TRP A 31 -6.20 0.29 0.96
C TRP A 31 -7.52 0.78 1.54
N GLU A 32 -7.96 1.97 1.16
CA GLU A 32 -9.09 2.66 1.78
C GLU A 32 -10.39 1.83 1.72
N LEU A 33 -10.62 1.11 0.62
CA LEU A 33 -11.86 0.36 0.42
C LEU A 33 -11.98 -0.90 1.28
N ASP A 34 -10.90 -1.34 1.94
CA ASP A 34 -10.94 -2.47 2.85
C ASP A 34 -11.65 -2.17 4.18
N TYR A 35 -12.07 -0.92 4.42
CA TYR A 35 -12.78 -0.52 5.64
C TYR A 35 -14.07 -1.30 5.88
N VAL A 36 -14.75 -1.71 4.81
CA VAL A 36 -15.98 -2.52 4.89
C VAL A 36 -15.72 -3.82 5.65
N ASN A 37 -14.62 -4.48 5.33
CA ASN A 37 -14.23 -5.74 5.98
C ASN A 37 -13.99 -5.56 7.49
N ILE A 38 -13.50 -4.37 7.92
CA ILE A 38 -13.31 -4.06 9.34
C ILE A 38 -14.67 -3.99 10.05
N PHE A 39 -15.66 -3.38 9.41
CA PHE A 39 -17.01 -3.27 9.98
C PHE A 39 -17.68 -4.63 10.07
N ASP A 40 -17.61 -5.45 9.02
CA ASP A 40 -18.14 -6.81 9.00
C ASP A 40 -17.53 -7.67 10.13
N ILE A 41 -16.22 -7.54 10.37
CA ILE A 41 -15.52 -8.24 11.46
C ILE A 41 -16.02 -7.76 12.83
N LEU A 42 -16.12 -6.44 13.05
CA LEU A 42 -16.61 -5.89 14.33
C LEU A 42 -18.04 -6.33 14.60
N GLU A 43 -18.93 -6.30 13.61
CA GLU A 43 -20.31 -6.74 13.74
C GLU A 43 -20.42 -8.24 14.06
N SER A 44 -19.63 -9.08 13.37
CA SER A 44 -19.63 -10.53 13.59
C SER A 44 -19.21 -10.93 15.01
N TRP A 45 -18.46 -10.05 15.69
CA TRP A 45 -18.03 -10.25 17.08
C TRP A 45 -18.81 -9.42 18.09
N GLU A 46 -19.95 -8.87 17.66
CA GLU A 46 -20.82 -8.04 18.50
C GLU A 46 -20.10 -6.85 19.14
N ILE A 47 -19.06 -6.33 18.50
CA ILE A 47 -18.33 -5.14 18.91
C ILE A 47 -18.94 -3.92 18.22
N PRO A 48 -19.42 -2.91 18.96
CA PRO A 48 -19.97 -1.71 18.34
C PRO A 48 -18.97 -1.03 17.40
N ILE A 49 -19.37 -0.76 16.17
CA ILE A 49 -18.51 -0.13 15.16
C ILE A 49 -18.01 1.23 15.64
N ARG A 50 -18.89 2.07 16.20
CA ARG A 50 -18.52 3.41 16.65
C ARG A 50 -17.84 3.40 18.02
N ALA A 51 -16.67 4.06 18.10
CA ALA A 51 -15.85 4.16 19.31
C ALA A 51 -16.65 4.70 20.53
N LYS A 52 -17.53 5.70 20.33
CA LYS A 52 -18.37 6.26 21.39
C LYS A 52 -19.30 5.24 22.05
N ASN A 53 -19.70 4.19 21.35
CA ASN A 53 -20.57 3.14 21.88
C ASN A 53 -19.80 2.07 22.67
N ARG A 54 -18.47 2.13 22.68
CA ARG A 54 -17.58 1.25 23.45
C ARG A 54 -17.12 1.86 24.78
N CYS A 55 -17.51 3.10 25.06
CA CYS A 55 -17.20 3.75 26.34
C CYS A 55 -17.92 3.07 27.51
N GLY A 56 -17.22 2.90 28.64
CA GLY A 56 -17.80 2.34 29.88
C GLY A 56 -18.15 0.85 29.81
N LYS A 57 -17.71 0.10 28.81
CA LYS A 57 -17.96 -1.32 28.60
C LYS A 57 -16.63 -2.09 28.43
N ASN A 58 -16.66 -3.39 28.74
CA ASN A 58 -15.50 -4.29 28.61
C ASN A 58 -15.24 -4.71 27.16
N TYR A 59 -15.16 -3.74 26.26
CA TYR A 59 -14.70 -3.97 24.89
C TYR A 59 -13.19 -3.74 24.77
N PRO A 60 -12.50 -4.45 23.90
CA PRO A 60 -11.09 -4.18 23.61
C PRO A 60 -10.91 -2.75 23.08
N ILE A 61 -9.73 -2.18 23.28
CA ILE A 61 -9.34 -0.96 22.57
C ILE A 61 -9.12 -1.33 21.09
N ILE A 62 -9.90 -0.71 20.21
CA ILE A 62 -9.76 -0.88 18.77
C ILE A 62 -8.74 0.12 18.26
N PHE A 63 -7.62 -0.37 17.74
CA PHE A 63 -6.59 0.50 17.19
C PHE A 63 -6.32 0.22 15.71
N GLY A 64 -5.95 1.26 14.98
CA GLY A 64 -5.64 1.19 13.55
C GLY A 64 -4.22 1.65 13.25
N GLY A 65 -3.61 1.13 12.19
CA GLY A 65 -2.33 1.58 11.67
C GLY A 65 -2.19 1.28 10.17
N GLY A 66 -1.05 1.63 9.61
CA GLY A 66 -0.77 1.42 8.20
C GLY A 66 -0.89 2.70 7.35
N PRO A 67 -0.63 2.59 6.04
CA PRO A 67 -0.50 3.75 5.17
C PRO A 67 -1.79 4.57 5.00
N VAL A 68 -2.97 3.94 5.05
CA VAL A 68 -4.25 4.66 4.91
C VAL A 68 -4.47 5.59 6.10
N PHE A 69 -4.37 5.08 7.32
CA PHE A 69 -4.50 5.89 8.55
C PHE A 69 -3.41 6.95 8.66
N THR A 70 -2.17 6.61 8.27
CA THR A 70 -1.08 7.58 8.28
C THR A 70 -1.30 8.70 7.28
N ALA A 71 -1.91 8.41 6.12
CA ALA A 71 -2.22 9.41 5.11
C ALA A 71 -3.38 10.32 5.52
N ASN A 72 -4.46 9.76 6.05
CA ASN A 72 -5.62 10.51 6.51
C ASN A 72 -6.43 9.70 7.53
N PRO A 73 -6.28 9.94 8.83
CA PRO A 73 -7.01 9.22 9.87
C PRO A 73 -8.47 9.71 10.02
N GLU A 74 -8.80 10.92 9.58
CA GLU A 74 -10.06 11.59 9.89
C GLU A 74 -11.33 10.87 9.40
N PRO A 75 -11.40 10.26 8.21
CA PRO A 75 -12.57 9.49 7.79
C PRO A 75 -12.91 8.31 8.71
N PHE A 76 -11.94 7.86 9.49
CA PHE A 76 -12.05 6.70 10.38
C PHE A 76 -12.11 7.08 11.86
N ALA A 77 -12.06 8.37 12.18
CA ALA A 77 -11.93 8.89 13.54
C ALA A 77 -13.03 8.40 14.51
N ASP A 78 -14.26 8.24 14.03
CA ASP A 78 -15.38 7.79 14.83
C ASP A 78 -15.40 6.27 15.10
N PHE A 79 -14.58 5.51 14.39
CA PHE A 79 -14.58 4.05 14.45
C PHE A 79 -13.43 3.46 15.27
N PHE A 80 -12.35 4.21 15.45
CA PHE A 80 -11.16 3.76 16.16
C PHE A 80 -10.96 4.49 17.47
N ASP A 81 -10.59 3.75 18.52
CA ASP A 81 -10.22 4.35 19.80
C ASP A 81 -8.83 4.99 19.71
N VAL A 82 -7.94 4.36 18.92
CA VAL A 82 -6.53 4.75 18.77
C VAL A 82 -6.11 4.59 17.31
N ILE A 83 -5.34 5.53 16.78
CA ILE A 83 -4.72 5.44 15.46
C ILE A 83 -3.20 5.65 15.58
N LEU A 84 -2.42 4.74 15.02
CA LEU A 84 -0.97 4.77 15.01
C LEU A 84 -0.47 5.34 13.68
N LEU A 85 0.25 6.48 13.74
CA LEU A 85 0.70 7.23 12.57
C LEU A 85 2.17 6.94 12.26
N GLY A 86 2.43 6.26 11.17
CA GLY A 86 3.78 5.98 10.66
C GLY A 86 4.18 4.52 10.69
N ASP A 87 5.48 4.29 10.78
CA ASP A 87 6.08 2.96 10.78
C ASP A 87 5.87 2.25 12.12
N GLY A 88 5.41 1.01 12.07
CA GLY A 88 4.99 0.26 13.26
C GLY A 88 6.12 -0.37 14.07
N GLU A 89 7.35 -0.47 13.53
CA GLU A 89 8.44 -1.26 14.12
C GLU A 89 8.75 -0.88 15.58
N ASN A 90 8.86 0.42 15.87
CA ASN A 90 9.07 0.92 17.22
C ASN A 90 7.76 1.40 17.85
N LEU A 91 6.91 2.06 17.06
CA LEU A 91 5.68 2.69 17.53
C LEU A 91 4.75 1.71 18.24
N LEU A 92 4.55 0.52 17.66
CA LEU A 92 3.71 -0.51 18.30
C LEU A 92 4.28 -0.95 19.64
N GLY A 93 5.61 -1.03 19.77
CA GLY A 93 6.27 -1.33 21.03
C GLY A 93 6.01 -0.27 22.10
N TYR A 94 6.20 1.01 21.76
CA TYR A 94 5.92 2.14 22.66
C TYR A 94 4.46 2.22 23.08
N PHE A 95 3.55 2.02 22.14
CA PHE A 95 2.11 1.95 22.41
C PHE A 95 1.77 0.85 23.41
N ILE A 96 2.31 -0.36 23.23
CA ILE A 96 2.05 -1.50 24.13
C ILE A 96 2.63 -1.25 25.53
N GLU A 97 3.84 -0.69 25.63
CA GLU A 97 4.40 -0.38 26.95
C GLU A 97 3.56 0.67 27.69
N ALA A 98 3.16 1.73 27.02
CA ALA A 98 2.29 2.74 27.59
C ALA A 98 0.92 2.15 28.01
N TYR A 99 0.38 1.21 27.24
CA TYR A 99 -0.85 0.51 27.61
C TYR A 99 -0.69 -0.32 28.89
N LYS A 100 0.44 -1.05 29.04
CA LYS A 100 0.72 -1.84 30.25
C LYS A 100 0.72 -1.02 31.52
N GLU A 101 1.20 0.23 31.47
CA GLU A 101 1.21 1.13 32.63
C GLU A 101 -0.20 1.46 33.14
N VAL A 102 -1.19 1.45 32.26
CA VAL A 102 -2.59 1.82 32.56
C VAL A 102 -3.57 0.67 32.35
N ARG A 103 -3.06 -0.56 32.25
CA ARG A 103 -3.89 -1.75 32.10
C ARG A 103 -4.84 -1.89 33.28
N GLY A 104 -6.14 -2.08 32.98
CA GLY A 104 -7.18 -2.18 34.01
C GLY A 104 -7.69 -0.85 34.56
N ALA A 105 -7.11 0.30 34.17
CA ALA A 105 -7.66 1.60 34.48
C ALA A 105 -8.92 1.88 33.63
N GLU A 106 -9.68 2.89 34.02
CA GLU A 106 -10.81 3.37 33.21
C GLU A 106 -10.33 3.80 31.81
N LYS A 107 -11.17 3.56 30.79
CA LYS A 107 -10.83 3.79 29.39
C LYS A 107 -10.35 5.21 29.11
N GLN A 108 -10.94 6.22 29.75
CA GLN A 108 -10.51 7.62 29.60
C GLN A 108 -9.08 7.85 30.09
N VAL A 109 -8.70 7.23 31.20
CA VAL A 109 -7.33 7.27 31.74
C VAL A 109 -6.38 6.57 30.79
N GLN A 110 -6.76 5.41 30.25
CA GLN A 110 -5.97 4.69 29.26
C GLN A 110 -5.73 5.55 28.02
N LEU A 111 -6.77 6.10 27.43
CA LEU A 111 -6.67 6.92 26.21
C LEU A 111 -5.82 8.18 26.45
N LYS A 112 -5.98 8.85 27.59
CA LYS A 112 -5.15 10.02 27.92
C LYS A 112 -3.67 9.64 28.06
N ARG A 113 -3.34 8.51 28.69
CA ARG A 113 -1.93 8.03 28.76
C ARG A 113 -1.39 7.66 27.38
N LEU A 114 -2.17 6.98 26.56
CA LEU A 114 -1.77 6.54 25.23
C LEU A 114 -1.53 7.73 24.28
N SER A 115 -2.26 8.83 24.43
CA SER A 115 -2.06 10.05 23.61
C SER A 115 -0.69 10.70 23.81
N GLN A 116 0.02 10.38 24.89
CA GLN A 116 1.37 10.87 25.16
C GLN A 116 2.46 10.11 24.39
N VAL A 117 2.11 9.01 23.74
CA VAL A 117 3.06 8.26 22.91
C VAL A 117 3.22 8.97 21.56
N PRO A 118 4.43 9.36 21.14
CA PRO A 118 4.65 10.01 19.86
C PRO A 118 4.09 9.18 18.70
N GLY A 119 3.28 9.81 17.83
CA GLY A 119 2.65 9.13 16.70
C GLY A 119 1.34 8.44 17.02
N VAL A 120 0.84 8.54 18.24
CA VAL A 120 -0.50 8.03 18.62
C VAL A 120 -1.51 9.15 18.53
N TYR A 121 -2.55 8.94 17.72
CA TYR A 121 -3.72 9.81 17.60
C TYR A 121 -4.92 9.16 18.28
N ILE A 122 -5.53 9.89 19.22
CA ILE A 122 -6.76 9.48 19.90
C ILE A 122 -7.90 10.41 19.44
N PRO A 123 -8.71 10.02 18.45
CA PRO A 123 -9.66 10.93 17.82
C PRO A 123 -10.65 11.60 18.77
N SER A 124 -11.06 10.89 19.85
CA SER A 124 -11.98 11.40 20.85
C SER A 124 -11.40 12.50 21.76
N LEU A 125 -10.10 12.73 21.72
CA LEU A 125 -9.41 13.79 22.47
C LEU A 125 -9.17 15.07 21.65
N TYR A 126 -9.78 15.16 20.46
CA TYR A 126 -9.67 16.34 19.59
C TYR A 126 -11.04 16.80 19.12
N GLU A 127 -11.26 18.09 19.22
CA GLU A 127 -12.42 18.77 18.66
C GLU A 127 -12.10 19.28 17.25
N VAL A 128 -13.01 19.03 16.31
CA VAL A 128 -12.89 19.48 14.92
C VAL A 128 -13.92 20.56 14.64
N THR A 129 -13.45 21.73 14.21
CA THR A 129 -14.32 22.82 13.77
C THR A 129 -14.25 22.99 12.25
N TYR A 130 -15.31 23.52 11.67
CA TYR A 130 -15.46 23.67 10.22
C TYR A 130 -15.77 25.11 9.82
N GLU A 131 -15.45 25.48 8.60
CA GLU A 131 -15.83 26.75 7.99
C GLU A 131 -17.28 26.69 7.52
N GLY A 132 -18.22 27.02 8.42
CA GLY A 132 -19.66 26.88 8.15
C GLY A 132 -20.10 25.40 8.06
N THR A 133 -21.34 25.17 7.59
CA THR A 133 -21.98 23.85 7.62
C THR A 133 -21.30 22.82 6.69
N ASN A 134 -20.83 23.26 5.53
CA ASN A 134 -20.27 22.39 4.47
C ASN A 134 -18.82 22.77 4.10
N GLY A 135 -18.18 23.63 4.89
CA GLY A 135 -16.83 24.12 4.62
C GLY A 135 -15.73 23.13 4.93
N ALA A 136 -14.49 23.53 4.67
CA ALA A 136 -13.30 22.77 5.03
C ALA A 136 -13.14 22.69 6.55
N ILE A 137 -12.29 21.76 7.01
CA ILE A 137 -11.83 21.76 8.41
C ILE A 137 -11.12 23.10 8.67
N LYS A 138 -11.58 23.82 9.69
CA LYS A 138 -10.97 25.07 10.16
C LYS A 138 -9.85 24.78 11.16
N SER A 139 -10.11 23.90 12.15
CA SER A 139 -9.11 23.46 13.11
C SER A 139 -9.40 22.06 13.62
N ILE A 140 -8.34 21.39 14.08
CA ILE A 140 -8.38 20.17 14.90
C ILE A 140 -7.59 20.48 16.14
N GLU A 141 -8.24 20.64 17.27
CA GLU A 141 -7.64 21.09 18.52
C GLU A 141 -7.82 20.07 19.63
N PRO A 142 -6.81 19.89 20.51
CA PRO A 142 -6.95 19.02 21.66
C PRO A 142 -7.99 19.60 22.64
N ILE A 143 -8.78 18.73 23.24
CA ILE A 143 -9.80 19.11 24.25
C ILE A 143 -9.18 19.51 25.60
N ASP A 144 -7.91 19.17 25.83
CA ASP A 144 -7.17 19.46 27.06
C ASP A 144 -5.72 19.83 26.67
N LYS A 145 -5.14 20.81 27.40
CA LYS A 145 -3.77 21.27 27.22
C LYS A 145 -2.69 20.20 27.39
N ASP A 146 -3.01 19.11 28.11
CA ASP A 146 -2.10 18.00 28.31
C ASP A 146 -2.06 17.06 27.09
N ILE A 147 -2.96 17.24 26.11
CA ILE A 147 -2.98 16.44 24.87
C ILE A 147 -2.09 17.12 23.83
N PRO A 148 -1.23 16.38 23.10
CA PRO A 148 -0.35 16.98 22.09
C PRO A 148 -1.14 17.69 20.99
N ALA A 149 -0.87 18.98 20.77
CA ALA A 149 -1.51 19.76 19.69
C ALA A 149 -0.99 19.36 18.30
N VAL A 150 0.22 18.84 18.21
CA VAL A 150 0.84 18.40 16.96
C VAL A 150 1.27 16.95 17.07
N LEU A 151 0.80 16.15 16.13
CA LEU A 151 1.14 14.74 16.04
C LEU A 151 2.20 14.53 14.95
N GLN A 152 3.28 13.86 15.29
CA GLN A 152 4.37 13.57 14.37
C GLN A 152 4.35 12.10 13.96
N LYS A 153 4.22 11.85 12.67
CA LYS A 153 4.37 10.51 12.10
C LYS A 153 5.70 9.89 12.52
N GLN A 154 5.67 8.67 13.00
CA GLN A 154 6.88 7.95 13.37
C GLN A 154 7.54 7.33 12.14
N THR A 155 8.87 7.37 12.09
CA THR A 155 9.67 6.85 10.99
C THR A 155 10.74 5.91 11.54
N TYR A 156 10.68 4.66 11.15
CA TYR A 156 11.72 3.67 11.49
C TYR A 156 12.97 3.90 10.64
N ARG A 157 14.14 3.91 11.28
CA ARG A 157 15.45 4.19 10.64
C ARG A 157 16.45 3.04 10.76
N GLY A 158 15.97 1.84 11.11
CA GLY A 158 16.83 0.66 11.20
C GLY A 158 17.17 0.06 9.83
N ASN A 159 18.14 -0.84 9.82
CA ASN A 159 18.67 -1.50 8.62
C ASN A 159 17.88 -2.78 8.25
N SER A 160 16.90 -3.18 9.06
CA SER A 160 16.05 -4.34 8.83
C SER A 160 14.62 -3.86 8.59
N LEU A 161 14.08 -4.17 7.43
CA LEU A 161 12.68 -3.88 7.10
C LEU A 161 11.80 -5.11 7.40
N SER A 162 10.51 -4.99 7.09
CA SER A 162 9.52 -6.03 7.44
C SER A 162 9.70 -7.32 6.66
N ALA A 163 9.38 -8.44 7.31
CA ALA A 163 9.26 -9.74 6.67
C ALA A 163 8.04 -10.49 7.22
N SER A 164 7.53 -11.45 6.44
CA SER A 164 6.39 -12.27 6.87
C SER A 164 6.68 -12.96 8.21
N THR A 165 5.75 -12.85 9.13
CA THR A 165 5.78 -13.56 10.42
C THR A 165 4.91 -14.81 10.40
N VAL A 166 3.99 -14.89 9.45
CA VAL A 166 3.09 -16.03 9.22
C VAL A 166 3.06 -16.32 7.73
N VAL A 167 3.12 -17.60 7.37
CA VAL A 167 2.93 -18.12 6.03
C VAL A 167 1.75 -19.08 6.10
N THR A 168 0.71 -18.86 5.31
CA THR A 168 -0.53 -19.63 5.36
C THR A 168 -1.23 -19.64 3.99
N GLU A 169 -2.02 -20.67 3.74
CA GLU A 169 -2.91 -20.76 2.58
C GLU A 169 -4.12 -19.82 2.66
N LYS A 170 -4.46 -19.34 3.88
CA LYS A 170 -5.59 -18.43 4.11
C LYS A 170 -5.28 -16.96 3.75
N ALA A 171 -4.04 -16.64 3.38
CA ALA A 171 -3.69 -15.29 2.96
C ALA A 171 -4.06 -15.03 1.50
N ALA A 172 -4.31 -13.76 1.13
CA ALA A 172 -4.59 -13.35 -0.25
C ALA A 172 -3.48 -13.78 -1.24
N TRP A 173 -2.25 -13.86 -0.78
CA TRP A 173 -1.11 -14.48 -1.47
C TRP A 173 -0.69 -15.73 -0.71
N GLU A 174 -1.33 -16.84 -1.02
CA GLU A 174 -1.18 -18.12 -0.34
C GLU A 174 0.27 -18.60 -0.27
N ASN A 175 0.68 -19.05 0.91
CA ASN A 175 1.93 -19.77 1.15
C ASN A 175 3.19 -19.04 0.64
N ILE A 176 3.21 -17.70 0.61
CA ILE A 176 4.36 -16.90 0.20
C ILE A 176 5.03 -16.23 1.41
N PHE A 177 6.35 -16.31 1.46
CA PHE A 177 7.15 -15.53 2.40
C PHE A 177 7.57 -14.22 1.75
N MET A 178 7.12 -13.11 2.30
CA MET A 178 7.41 -11.77 1.80
C MET A 178 8.55 -11.15 2.58
N VAL A 179 9.46 -10.47 1.87
CA VAL A 179 10.55 -9.69 2.47
C VAL A 179 10.50 -8.27 1.89
N GLU A 180 10.43 -7.27 2.74
CA GLU A 180 10.49 -5.87 2.33
C GLU A 180 11.94 -5.48 2.06
N VAL A 181 12.24 -5.19 0.79
CA VAL A 181 13.59 -4.87 0.29
C VAL A 181 13.88 -3.39 0.42
N VAL A 182 12.88 -2.56 0.10
CA VAL A 182 12.96 -1.10 0.18
C VAL A 182 11.63 -0.52 0.68
N ARG A 183 11.70 0.61 1.39
CA ARG A 183 10.55 1.41 1.80
C ARG A 183 10.67 2.82 1.25
N SER A 184 9.55 3.40 0.79
CA SER A 184 9.48 4.61 -0.01
C SER A 184 9.95 4.41 -1.45
N CYS A 185 9.94 5.48 -2.24
CA CYS A 185 10.40 5.51 -3.62
C CYS A 185 11.05 6.88 -3.89
N PRO A 186 12.26 6.92 -4.45
CA PRO A 186 12.97 8.18 -4.70
C PRO A 186 12.45 8.95 -5.93
N GLU A 187 11.51 8.39 -6.69
CA GLU A 187 11.06 8.95 -7.96
C GLU A 187 10.14 10.16 -7.84
N MET A 188 9.46 10.30 -6.71
CA MET A 188 8.64 11.47 -6.42
C MET A 188 7.56 11.76 -7.48
N CYS A 189 6.91 10.73 -8.01
CA CYS A 189 5.76 10.88 -8.91
C CYS A 189 4.65 11.63 -8.17
N ARG A 190 4.09 12.69 -8.77
CA ARG A 190 3.22 13.68 -8.10
C ARG A 190 1.91 13.13 -7.55
N PHE A 191 1.52 11.94 -7.96
CA PHE A 191 0.31 11.25 -7.50
C PHE A 191 0.59 10.16 -6.45
N CYS A 192 1.86 9.73 -6.29
CA CYS A 192 2.19 8.49 -5.62
C CYS A 192 2.37 8.67 -4.12
N LEU A 193 1.45 8.11 -3.33
CA LEU A 193 1.50 8.16 -1.87
C LEU A 193 2.80 7.56 -1.30
N ALA A 194 3.28 6.45 -1.87
CA ALA A 194 4.49 5.78 -1.38
C ALA A 194 5.75 6.65 -1.42
N SER A 195 5.83 7.59 -2.40
CA SER A 195 6.97 8.50 -2.49
C SER A 195 7.00 9.58 -1.41
N TYR A 196 5.81 10.01 -0.93
CA TYR A 196 5.72 11.16 0.00
C TYR A 196 5.45 10.73 1.44
N LEU A 197 4.58 9.74 1.62
CA LEU A 197 4.15 9.32 2.96
C LEU A 197 5.26 8.62 3.74
N THR A 198 6.09 7.82 3.07
CA THR A 198 7.06 6.93 3.73
C THR A 198 8.52 7.39 3.60
N LEU A 199 8.73 8.67 3.28
CA LEU A 199 10.08 9.28 3.29
C LEU A 199 10.75 9.16 4.67
N PRO A 200 12.10 9.04 4.67
CA PRO A 200 13.04 8.96 3.54
C PRO A 200 13.02 7.59 2.84
N PHE A 201 13.57 7.51 1.64
CA PHE A 201 13.85 6.22 0.99
C PHE A 201 14.83 5.42 1.84
N ARG A 202 14.52 4.15 2.09
CA ARG A 202 15.31 3.23 2.92
C ARG A 202 15.40 1.88 2.24
N SER A 203 16.57 1.26 2.34
CA SER A 203 16.81 -0.11 1.89
C SER A 203 17.20 -1.00 3.07
N ALA A 204 16.77 -2.24 3.07
CA ALA A 204 17.21 -3.23 4.04
C ALA A 204 18.67 -3.64 3.72
N SER A 205 19.49 -3.84 4.74
CA SER A 205 20.85 -4.34 4.53
C SER A 205 20.83 -5.71 3.87
N LEU A 206 21.59 -5.90 2.80
CA LEU A 206 21.63 -7.17 2.07
C LEU A 206 22.10 -8.31 3.00
N GLU A 207 23.31 -8.19 3.53
CA GLU A 207 23.93 -9.23 4.37
C GLU A 207 23.31 -9.29 5.77
N GLY A 208 23.02 -8.12 6.37
CA GLY A 208 22.55 -8.04 7.76
C GLY A 208 21.06 -8.35 7.94
N SER A 209 20.27 -8.30 6.89
CA SER A 209 18.80 -8.43 6.98
C SER A 209 18.19 -9.29 5.88
N LEU A 210 18.40 -8.97 4.61
CA LEU A 210 17.69 -9.64 3.51
C LEU A 210 18.09 -11.11 3.38
N ILE A 211 19.39 -11.42 3.31
CA ILE A 211 19.87 -12.78 3.19
C ILE A 211 19.42 -13.67 4.37
N PRO A 212 19.56 -13.26 5.64
CA PRO A 212 19.06 -14.04 6.76
C PRO A 212 17.54 -14.23 6.74
N ALA A 213 16.77 -13.18 6.38
CA ALA A 213 15.31 -13.27 6.30
C ALA A 213 14.86 -14.24 5.18
N ILE A 214 15.48 -14.15 4.00
CA ILE A 214 15.21 -15.04 2.87
C ILE A 214 15.54 -16.49 3.24
N ALA A 215 16.73 -16.73 3.79
CA ALA A 215 17.15 -18.07 4.22
C ALA A 215 16.16 -18.67 5.21
N LYS A 216 15.74 -17.90 6.23
CA LYS A 216 14.70 -18.30 7.18
C LYS A 216 13.36 -18.59 6.52
N GLY A 217 12.91 -17.70 5.62
CA GLY A 217 11.62 -17.87 4.94
C GLY A 217 11.58 -19.12 4.07
N LEU A 218 12.68 -19.44 3.40
CA LEU A 218 12.78 -20.62 2.54
C LEU A 218 12.84 -21.95 3.28
N THR A 219 12.99 -21.95 4.61
CA THR A 219 12.78 -23.16 5.43
C THR A 219 11.28 -23.48 5.61
N VAL A 220 10.41 -22.50 5.39
CA VAL A 220 8.95 -22.62 5.60
C VAL A 220 8.20 -22.82 4.29
N THR A 221 8.63 -22.15 3.22
CA THR A 221 7.97 -22.20 1.91
C THR A 221 8.97 -22.05 0.77
N LYS A 222 8.63 -22.56 -0.41
CA LYS A 222 9.38 -22.37 -1.65
C LYS A 222 8.90 -21.13 -2.45
N ARG A 223 8.01 -20.33 -1.90
CA ARG A 223 7.48 -19.12 -2.56
C ARG A 223 8.02 -17.87 -1.86
N LEU A 224 8.90 -17.15 -2.53
CA LEU A 224 9.51 -15.91 -2.05
C LEU A 224 8.94 -14.70 -2.78
N GLY A 225 8.54 -13.68 -2.03
CA GLY A 225 8.11 -12.39 -2.56
C GLY A 225 9.03 -11.27 -2.10
N LEU A 226 9.54 -10.48 -3.03
CA LEU A 226 10.27 -9.25 -2.74
C LEU A 226 9.31 -8.07 -2.80
N LEU A 227 9.15 -7.36 -1.67
CA LEU A 227 8.25 -6.23 -1.52
C LEU A 227 9.01 -4.90 -1.47
N GLY A 228 8.33 -3.86 -1.91
CA GLY A 228 8.78 -2.48 -1.84
C GLY A 228 8.19 -1.63 -2.95
N ALA A 229 8.13 -0.33 -2.75
CA ALA A 229 7.62 0.60 -3.77
C ALA A 229 8.55 0.70 -5.00
N SER A 230 9.83 0.31 -4.85
CA SER A 230 10.82 0.34 -5.92
C SER A 230 11.95 -0.67 -5.66
N VAL A 231 11.59 -1.95 -5.62
CA VAL A 231 12.50 -3.06 -5.24
C VAL A 231 13.82 -3.04 -6.04
N THR A 232 13.74 -2.81 -7.34
CA THR A 232 14.89 -2.81 -8.25
C THR A 232 15.80 -1.59 -8.11
N GLN A 233 15.46 -0.63 -7.25
CA GLN A 233 16.32 0.51 -6.88
C GLN A 233 17.07 0.28 -5.56
N HIS A 234 17.03 -0.92 -5.00
CA HIS A 234 17.92 -1.26 -3.90
C HIS A 234 19.38 -1.10 -4.32
N PRO A 235 20.25 -0.44 -3.52
CA PRO A 235 21.65 -0.18 -3.91
C PRO A 235 22.43 -1.44 -4.31
N GLU A 236 22.14 -2.56 -3.64
CA GLU A 236 22.78 -3.86 -3.88
C GLU A 236 21.85 -4.85 -4.59
N PHE A 237 20.95 -4.35 -5.48
CA PHE A 237 19.97 -5.22 -6.15
C PHE A 237 20.60 -6.30 -7.02
N GLU A 238 21.68 -5.98 -7.74
CA GLU A 238 22.42 -6.96 -8.55
C GLU A 238 23.01 -8.09 -7.69
N SER A 239 23.59 -7.75 -6.54
CA SER A 239 24.10 -8.75 -5.58
C SER A 239 23.00 -9.64 -5.01
N LEU A 240 21.82 -9.06 -4.74
CA LEU A 240 20.63 -9.83 -4.34
C LEU A 240 20.19 -10.79 -5.45
N LEU A 241 20.21 -10.35 -6.72
CA LEU A 241 19.91 -11.21 -7.85
C LEU A 241 20.92 -12.35 -7.99
N ASP A 242 22.22 -12.06 -7.85
CA ASP A 242 23.27 -13.07 -7.89
C ASP A 242 23.12 -14.10 -6.76
N TYR A 243 22.77 -13.64 -5.56
CA TYR A 243 22.45 -14.53 -4.44
C TYR A 243 21.28 -15.47 -4.77
N LEU A 244 20.18 -14.92 -5.32
CA LEU A 244 18.98 -15.68 -5.68
C LEU A 244 19.16 -16.54 -6.94
N SER A 245 20.21 -16.33 -7.72
CA SER A 245 20.52 -17.13 -8.92
C SER A 245 21.28 -18.42 -8.62
N GLN A 246 21.79 -18.59 -7.37
CA GLN A 246 22.54 -19.79 -6.98
C GLN A 246 21.68 -21.05 -7.13
N SER A 247 22.32 -22.17 -7.52
CA SER A 247 21.65 -23.45 -7.78
C SER A 247 20.84 -24.00 -6.61
N LYS A 248 21.25 -23.69 -5.36
CA LYS A 248 20.49 -24.08 -4.15
C LYS A 248 19.07 -23.49 -4.11
N TYR A 249 18.75 -22.53 -4.96
CA TYR A 249 17.45 -21.87 -5.09
C TYR A 249 16.71 -22.20 -6.37
N ASP A 250 17.12 -23.26 -7.10
CA ASP A 250 16.49 -23.62 -8.38
C ASP A 250 15.03 -24.06 -8.24
N ASP A 251 14.65 -24.54 -7.07
CA ASP A 251 13.29 -25.03 -6.77
C ASP A 251 12.35 -23.96 -6.16
N ILE A 252 12.80 -22.71 -6.04
CA ILE A 252 11.94 -21.64 -5.52
C ILE A 252 11.14 -20.94 -6.61
N ARG A 253 9.99 -20.43 -6.24
CA ARG A 253 9.21 -19.47 -7.02
C ARG A 253 9.47 -18.06 -6.49
N LEU A 254 10.06 -17.21 -7.33
CA LEU A 254 10.36 -15.82 -7.00
C LEU A 254 9.30 -14.88 -7.57
N SER A 255 8.77 -13.98 -6.73
CA SER A 255 7.86 -12.91 -7.14
C SER A 255 8.44 -11.56 -6.76
N ILE A 256 8.36 -10.58 -7.66
CA ILE A 256 8.71 -9.18 -7.39
C ILE A 256 7.45 -8.33 -7.61
N ALA A 257 7.13 -7.44 -6.65
CA ALA A 257 5.89 -6.69 -6.65
C ALA A 257 5.77 -5.78 -7.89
N SER A 258 6.65 -4.82 -8.05
CA SER A 258 6.73 -3.92 -9.20
C SER A 258 8.17 -3.69 -9.59
N VAL A 259 8.43 -3.70 -10.88
CA VAL A 259 9.76 -3.45 -11.45
C VAL A 259 9.72 -2.09 -12.14
N ARG A 260 10.74 -1.28 -11.87
CA ARG A 260 10.91 -0.05 -12.61
C ARG A 260 11.34 -0.36 -14.04
N THR A 261 10.81 0.34 -15.02
CA THR A 261 10.97 0.06 -16.44
C THR A 261 12.43 -0.01 -16.86
N ASN A 262 13.23 1.00 -16.53
CA ASN A 262 14.64 1.09 -16.89
C ASN A 262 15.56 0.10 -16.13
N THR A 263 15.02 -0.67 -15.18
CA THR A 263 15.75 -1.73 -14.48
C THR A 263 15.41 -3.13 -14.96
N VAL A 264 14.55 -3.26 -15.98
CA VAL A 264 14.23 -4.54 -16.61
C VAL A 264 15.37 -4.92 -17.54
N THR A 265 16.32 -5.70 -17.03
CA THR A 265 17.41 -6.29 -17.80
C THR A 265 17.02 -7.71 -18.26
N GLU A 266 17.72 -8.21 -19.29
CA GLU A 266 17.59 -9.62 -19.71
C GLU A 266 17.98 -10.57 -18.57
N LYS A 267 19.04 -10.23 -17.80
CA LYS A 267 19.47 -10.98 -16.61
C LYS A 267 18.35 -11.14 -15.59
N LEU A 268 17.69 -10.01 -15.21
CA LEU A 268 16.55 -10.03 -14.30
C LEU A 268 15.42 -10.91 -14.83
N ALA A 269 15.05 -10.72 -16.09
CA ALA A 269 13.98 -11.47 -16.72
C ALA A 269 14.28 -12.98 -16.78
N LYS A 270 15.53 -13.36 -17.07
CA LYS A 270 15.99 -14.75 -17.09
C LYS A 270 15.94 -15.39 -15.70
N ILE A 271 16.42 -14.69 -14.68
CA ILE A 271 16.34 -15.18 -13.29
C ILE A 271 14.88 -15.41 -12.89
N LEU A 272 13.99 -14.45 -13.16
CA LEU A 272 12.57 -14.57 -12.85
C LEU A 272 11.91 -15.73 -13.61
N ALA A 273 12.20 -15.88 -14.90
CA ALA A 273 11.67 -16.98 -15.71
C ALA A 273 12.15 -18.35 -15.21
N ASN A 274 13.40 -18.47 -14.81
CA ASN A 274 13.97 -19.68 -14.22
C ASN A 274 13.42 -20.00 -12.83
N ARG A 275 12.81 -19.02 -12.15
CA ARG A 275 12.16 -19.15 -10.84
C ARG A 275 10.62 -19.18 -10.93
N ASP A 276 10.09 -19.77 -11.97
CA ASP A 276 8.64 -19.95 -12.26
C ASP A 276 7.82 -18.64 -12.28
N THR A 277 8.46 -17.49 -12.50
CA THR A 277 7.75 -16.24 -12.75
C THR A 277 7.43 -16.12 -14.24
N LYS A 278 6.13 -16.06 -14.58
CA LYS A 278 5.67 -16.01 -15.97
C LYS A 278 5.57 -14.61 -16.54
N SER A 279 5.41 -13.60 -15.68
CA SER A 279 5.21 -12.22 -16.11
C SER A 279 5.73 -11.23 -15.06
N ILE A 280 6.18 -10.06 -15.51
CA ILE A 280 6.49 -8.91 -14.65
C ILE A 280 5.42 -7.84 -14.77
N THR A 281 5.38 -6.96 -13.76
CA THR A 281 4.49 -5.81 -13.73
C THR A 281 5.30 -4.52 -13.84
N ILE A 282 4.91 -3.65 -14.76
CA ILE A 282 5.56 -2.37 -15.06
C ILE A 282 4.52 -1.26 -15.05
N ALA A 283 4.74 -0.23 -14.27
CA ALA A 283 3.86 0.94 -14.21
C ALA A 283 4.33 2.01 -15.19
N ILE A 284 3.67 2.15 -16.33
CA ILE A 284 3.94 3.21 -17.31
C ILE A 284 3.10 4.46 -17.06
N GLU A 285 1.94 4.32 -16.42
CA GLU A 285 0.89 5.29 -16.11
C GLU A 285 0.19 5.85 -17.35
N SER A 286 0.92 6.30 -18.36
CA SER A 286 0.43 6.79 -19.65
C SER A 286 1.44 6.49 -20.77
N GLY A 287 0.96 6.31 -21.98
CA GLY A 287 1.80 6.26 -23.19
C GLY A 287 2.27 7.65 -23.67
N SER A 288 1.75 8.72 -23.10
CA SER A 288 2.12 10.10 -23.47
C SER A 288 3.31 10.60 -22.67
N ASP A 289 4.40 10.97 -23.36
CA ASP A 289 5.58 11.60 -22.75
C ASP A 289 5.20 12.92 -22.06
N ARG A 290 4.32 13.72 -22.68
CA ARG A 290 3.82 14.97 -22.10
C ARG A 290 3.18 14.71 -20.75
N LEU A 291 2.27 13.76 -20.67
CA LEU A 291 1.55 13.45 -19.43
C LEU A 291 2.46 12.85 -18.39
N ARG A 292 3.40 11.98 -18.77
CA ARG A 292 4.41 11.44 -17.84
C ARG A 292 5.28 12.54 -17.22
N ARG A 293 5.64 13.58 -17.98
CA ARG A 293 6.35 14.75 -17.42
C ARG A 293 5.47 15.54 -16.43
N ILE A 294 4.18 15.72 -16.75
CA ILE A 294 3.24 16.37 -15.81
C ILE A 294 3.16 15.63 -14.48
N ILE A 295 3.12 14.30 -14.49
CA ILE A 295 3.04 13.49 -13.28
C ILE A 295 4.41 13.20 -12.65
N ASN A 296 5.49 13.75 -13.19
CA ASN A 296 6.89 13.49 -12.79
C ASN A 296 7.27 12.00 -12.87
N LYS A 297 6.75 11.29 -13.86
CA LYS A 297 7.16 9.91 -14.17
C LYS A 297 8.32 9.97 -15.16
N LYS A 298 9.53 9.85 -14.63
CA LYS A 298 10.78 9.93 -15.41
C LYS A 298 10.95 8.62 -16.19
N LEU A 299 10.35 8.56 -17.39
CA LEU A 299 10.30 7.37 -18.22
C LEU A 299 10.03 7.78 -19.66
N GLU A 300 10.89 7.34 -20.58
CA GLU A 300 10.78 7.58 -22.02
C GLU A 300 10.18 6.36 -22.74
N ASN A 301 9.64 6.58 -23.94
CA ASN A 301 8.99 5.52 -24.72
C ASN A 301 9.95 4.39 -25.10
N GLU A 302 11.20 4.74 -25.45
CA GLU A 302 12.25 3.80 -25.80
C GLU A 302 12.60 2.85 -24.65
N GLU A 303 12.61 3.36 -23.40
CA GLU A 303 12.85 2.54 -22.21
C GLU A 303 11.73 1.52 -22.00
N ILE A 304 10.47 1.88 -22.28
CA ILE A 304 9.33 0.97 -22.17
C ILE A 304 9.45 -0.15 -23.22
N ILE A 305 9.81 0.19 -24.44
CA ILE A 305 9.98 -0.78 -25.52
C ILE A 305 11.16 -1.70 -25.22
N GLN A 306 12.29 -1.14 -24.79
CA GLN A 306 13.49 -1.92 -24.45
C GLN A 306 13.23 -2.88 -23.28
N ALA A 307 12.50 -2.45 -22.26
CA ALA A 307 12.09 -3.30 -21.15
C ALA A 307 11.26 -4.51 -21.63
N ALA A 308 10.37 -4.29 -22.58
CA ALA A 308 9.58 -5.38 -23.15
C ALA A 308 10.43 -6.36 -23.98
N ILE A 309 11.39 -5.86 -24.73
CA ILE A 309 12.36 -6.67 -25.48
C ILE A 309 13.19 -7.53 -24.51
N ASN A 310 13.75 -6.91 -23.46
CA ASN A 310 14.55 -7.59 -22.44
C ASN A 310 13.74 -8.67 -21.69
N ALA A 311 12.48 -8.36 -21.35
CA ALA A 311 11.58 -9.32 -20.71
C ALA A 311 11.34 -10.56 -21.57
N LYS A 312 11.13 -10.37 -22.87
CA LYS A 312 10.96 -11.47 -23.84
C LYS A 312 12.27 -12.26 -24.02
N ALA A 313 13.38 -11.58 -24.21
CA ALA A 313 14.71 -12.20 -24.38
C ALA A 313 15.08 -13.06 -23.16
N GLY A 314 14.78 -12.61 -21.94
CA GLY A 314 14.97 -13.37 -20.70
C GLY A 314 13.98 -14.52 -20.49
N GLY A 315 13.02 -14.75 -21.40
CA GLY A 315 12.14 -15.93 -21.40
C GLY A 315 10.82 -15.74 -20.68
N LEU A 316 10.47 -14.53 -20.24
CA LEU A 316 9.14 -14.25 -19.68
C LEU A 316 8.05 -14.45 -20.74
N LYS A 317 6.85 -14.81 -20.28
CA LYS A 317 5.70 -15.11 -21.15
C LYS A 317 4.73 -13.93 -21.27
N GLY A 318 4.88 -12.90 -20.43
CA GLY A 318 4.02 -11.73 -20.48
C GLY A 318 4.53 -10.55 -19.67
N ILE A 319 3.93 -9.40 -19.96
CA ILE A 319 4.08 -8.16 -19.17
C ILE A 319 2.70 -7.65 -18.82
N LYS A 320 2.55 -7.25 -17.55
CA LYS A 320 1.40 -6.50 -17.06
C LYS A 320 1.79 -5.03 -16.94
N PHE A 321 1.16 -4.18 -17.72
CA PHE A 321 1.32 -2.74 -17.58
C PHE A 321 0.25 -2.19 -16.64
N TYR A 322 0.63 -1.18 -15.85
CA TYR A 322 -0.33 -0.33 -15.17
C TYR A 322 -0.37 1.04 -15.83
N GLY A 323 -1.59 1.54 -15.98
CA GLY A 323 -1.88 2.87 -16.48
C GLY A 323 -2.99 3.54 -15.67
N MET A 324 -3.13 4.83 -15.86
CA MET A 324 -4.18 5.64 -15.25
C MET A 324 -4.84 6.54 -16.27
N VAL A 325 -6.13 6.83 -16.05
CA VAL A 325 -6.88 7.87 -16.75
C VAL A 325 -7.40 8.90 -15.76
N GLY A 326 -7.73 10.08 -16.25
CA GLY A 326 -8.24 11.18 -15.42
C GLY A 326 -7.15 11.91 -14.64
N LEU A 327 -5.89 11.75 -15.03
CA LEU A 327 -4.77 12.49 -14.46
C LEU A 327 -4.92 13.99 -14.67
N PRO A 328 -4.46 14.84 -13.74
CA PRO A 328 -4.44 16.29 -13.94
C PRO A 328 -3.70 16.66 -15.22
N GLY A 329 -4.34 17.47 -16.07
CA GLY A 329 -3.81 17.91 -17.35
C GLY A 329 -3.90 16.87 -18.49
N GLU A 330 -4.61 15.75 -18.29
CA GLU A 330 -4.82 14.74 -19.34
C GLU A 330 -5.78 15.22 -20.42
N GLU A 331 -5.38 15.09 -21.67
CA GLU A 331 -6.13 15.43 -22.88
C GLU A 331 -6.48 14.17 -23.70
N SER A 332 -7.25 14.33 -24.78
CA SER A 332 -7.67 13.20 -25.62
C SER A 332 -6.48 12.53 -26.31
N GLU A 333 -5.53 13.34 -26.74
CA GLU A 333 -4.29 12.93 -27.43
C GLU A 333 -3.40 12.03 -26.56
N ASP A 334 -3.48 12.18 -25.22
CA ASP A 334 -2.74 11.31 -24.30
C ASP A 334 -3.30 9.88 -24.27
N LEU A 335 -4.62 9.74 -24.49
CA LEU A 335 -5.25 8.42 -24.62
C LEU A 335 -4.86 7.74 -25.93
N ASP A 336 -4.82 8.51 -27.02
CA ASP A 336 -4.39 8.02 -28.32
C ASP A 336 -2.89 7.61 -28.26
N ALA A 337 -2.06 8.41 -27.61
CA ALA A 337 -0.63 8.05 -27.36
C ALA A 337 -0.50 6.77 -26.51
N THR A 338 -1.38 6.57 -25.53
CA THR A 338 -1.39 5.34 -24.73
C THR A 338 -1.79 4.12 -25.57
N LEU A 339 -2.80 4.27 -26.42
CA LEU A 339 -3.18 3.22 -27.38
C LEU A 339 -2.05 2.88 -28.33
N GLU A 340 -1.42 3.88 -28.94
CA GLU A 340 -0.31 3.73 -29.88
C GLU A 340 0.89 3.04 -29.23
N MET A 341 1.26 3.45 -28.00
CA MET A 341 2.35 2.82 -27.24
C MET A 341 2.10 1.32 -27.04
N ILE A 342 0.92 0.92 -26.61
CA ILE A 342 0.60 -0.50 -26.38
C ILE A 342 0.60 -1.28 -27.70
N LEU A 343 0.14 -0.70 -28.80
CA LEU A 343 0.18 -1.32 -30.10
C LEU A 343 1.61 -1.43 -30.67
N THR A 344 2.45 -0.45 -30.40
CA THR A 344 3.89 -0.48 -30.74
C THR A 344 4.59 -1.59 -29.97
N LEU A 345 4.34 -1.71 -28.66
CA LEU A 345 4.85 -2.81 -27.85
C LEU A 345 4.41 -4.16 -28.41
N LYS A 346 3.16 -4.32 -28.80
CA LYS A 346 2.68 -5.58 -29.39
C LYS A 346 3.43 -5.96 -30.66
N LYS A 347 3.79 -4.98 -31.50
CA LYS A 347 4.60 -5.20 -32.71
C LYS A 347 6.07 -5.53 -32.38
N ALA A 348 6.64 -4.84 -31.38
CA ALA A 348 8.04 -5.02 -30.99
C ALA A 348 8.32 -6.39 -30.35
N VAL A 349 7.34 -6.96 -29.64
CA VAL A 349 7.51 -8.24 -28.91
C VAL A 349 6.44 -9.27 -29.30
N PRO A 350 6.39 -9.73 -30.55
CA PRO A 350 5.42 -10.72 -30.99
C PRO A 350 5.50 -12.00 -30.16
N GLY A 351 4.31 -12.54 -29.79
CA GLY A 351 4.21 -13.73 -28.94
C GLY A 351 4.30 -13.48 -27.42
N LEU A 352 4.71 -12.28 -26.98
CA LEU A 352 4.65 -11.90 -25.58
C LEU A 352 3.21 -11.48 -25.22
N ARG A 353 2.66 -12.03 -24.15
CA ARG A 353 1.32 -11.63 -23.66
C ARG A 353 1.40 -10.26 -23.01
N LEU A 354 0.61 -9.31 -23.52
CA LEU A 354 0.50 -7.98 -22.95
C LEU A 354 -0.87 -7.80 -22.29
N SER A 355 -0.87 -7.26 -21.08
CA SER A 355 -2.09 -6.80 -20.39
C SER A 355 -1.90 -5.38 -19.87
N LEU A 356 -2.96 -4.59 -19.86
CA LEU A 356 -3.00 -3.25 -19.29
C LEU A 356 -4.09 -3.20 -18.23
N GLY A 357 -3.69 -3.12 -16.96
CA GLY A 357 -4.57 -2.71 -15.86
C GLY A 357 -4.65 -1.19 -15.84
N CYS A 358 -5.85 -0.63 -15.89
CA CYS A 358 -6.01 0.82 -15.95
C CYS A 358 -6.99 1.30 -14.88
N SER A 359 -6.51 2.18 -14.01
CA SER A 359 -7.29 2.78 -12.94
C SER A 359 -7.70 4.22 -13.26
N THR A 360 -8.67 4.74 -12.52
CA THR A 360 -8.91 6.18 -12.46
C THR A 360 -7.94 6.81 -11.46
N PHE A 361 -7.41 7.98 -11.80
CA PHE A 361 -6.64 8.78 -10.83
C PHE A 361 -7.47 9.07 -9.59
N VAL A 362 -6.94 8.69 -8.43
CA VAL A 362 -7.50 9.00 -7.11
C VAL A 362 -6.53 9.91 -6.37
N PRO A 363 -6.94 11.13 -6.01
CA PRO A 363 -6.08 12.04 -5.25
C PRO A 363 -5.78 11.49 -3.86
N LYS A 364 -4.53 11.57 -3.43
CA LYS A 364 -4.07 11.10 -2.12
C LYS A 364 -3.53 12.27 -1.31
N SER A 365 -3.86 12.31 -0.02
CA SER A 365 -3.28 13.27 0.94
C SER A 365 -1.75 13.16 0.94
N HIS A 366 -1.05 14.24 1.27
CA HIS A 366 0.40 14.35 1.27
C HIS A 366 1.09 14.24 -0.10
N THR A 367 0.34 14.15 -1.19
CA THR A 367 0.92 14.20 -2.54
C THR A 367 0.74 15.59 -3.17
N PRO A 368 1.59 16.00 -4.12
CA PRO A 368 1.38 17.25 -4.86
C PRO A 368 0.00 17.32 -5.55
N PHE A 369 -0.56 16.17 -5.92
CA PHE A 369 -1.85 16.11 -6.60
C PHE A 369 -3.05 15.96 -5.65
N GLN A 370 -2.87 16.10 -4.35
CA GLN A 370 -3.96 16.01 -3.38
C GLN A 370 -5.09 17.03 -3.59
N TRP A 371 -4.84 18.14 -4.26
CA TRP A 371 -5.80 19.23 -4.47
C TRP A 371 -6.70 19.03 -5.68
N PHE A 372 -6.42 18.03 -6.53
CA PHE A 372 -7.26 17.70 -7.67
C PHE A 372 -8.42 16.79 -7.26
N GLY A 373 -9.47 16.75 -8.11
CA GLY A 373 -10.61 15.85 -7.94
C GLY A 373 -10.48 14.57 -8.76
N VAL A 374 -11.33 13.59 -8.47
CA VAL A 374 -11.53 12.44 -9.36
C VAL A 374 -12.25 12.96 -10.62
N ASN A 375 -11.68 12.71 -11.79
CA ASN A 375 -12.18 13.27 -13.04
C ASN A 375 -13.44 12.51 -13.52
N TYR A 376 -14.55 13.20 -13.68
CA TYR A 376 -15.83 12.63 -14.13
C TYR A 376 -15.80 12.01 -15.53
N ARG A 377 -14.82 12.38 -16.37
CA ARG A 377 -14.63 11.81 -17.71
C ARG A 377 -13.89 10.47 -17.70
N SER A 378 -13.34 10.05 -16.57
CA SER A 378 -12.50 8.84 -16.48
C SER A 378 -13.24 7.57 -16.91
N GLU A 379 -14.52 7.42 -16.59
CA GLU A 379 -15.30 6.28 -17.04
C GLU A 379 -15.37 6.16 -18.57
N LYS A 380 -15.58 7.29 -19.26
CA LYS A 380 -15.59 7.32 -20.73
C LYS A 380 -14.22 6.99 -21.30
N ARG A 381 -13.15 7.48 -20.67
CA ARG A 381 -11.77 7.22 -21.07
C ARG A 381 -11.39 5.74 -20.90
N LEU A 382 -11.78 5.12 -19.79
CA LEU A 382 -11.61 3.68 -19.60
C LEU A 382 -12.33 2.87 -20.69
N LYS A 383 -13.60 3.21 -20.99
CA LYS A 383 -14.38 2.55 -22.05
C LYS A 383 -13.75 2.73 -23.43
N PHE A 384 -13.17 3.91 -23.70
CA PHE A 384 -12.45 4.17 -24.95
C PHE A 384 -11.22 3.24 -25.10
N LEU A 385 -10.37 3.17 -24.10
CA LEU A 385 -9.19 2.28 -24.11
C LEU A 385 -9.61 0.82 -24.18
N GLU A 386 -10.62 0.40 -23.43
CA GLU A 386 -11.14 -0.96 -23.43
C GLU A 386 -11.57 -1.40 -24.83
N LYS A 387 -12.42 -0.61 -25.50
CA LYS A 387 -12.91 -0.89 -26.85
C LYS A 387 -11.77 -1.03 -27.86
N ASN A 388 -10.81 -0.12 -27.81
CA ASN A 388 -9.74 -0.06 -28.81
C ASN A 388 -8.64 -1.10 -28.56
N LEU A 389 -8.32 -1.43 -27.32
CA LEU A 389 -7.28 -2.40 -26.96
C LEU A 389 -7.78 -3.85 -27.05
N ARG A 390 -8.98 -4.16 -26.57
CA ARG A 390 -9.53 -5.53 -26.65
C ARG A 390 -9.74 -5.99 -28.09
N SER A 391 -10.19 -5.09 -28.98
CA SER A 391 -10.31 -5.40 -30.41
C SER A 391 -8.97 -5.75 -31.09
N LYS A 392 -7.87 -5.36 -30.49
CA LYS A 392 -6.50 -5.66 -30.96
C LYS A 392 -5.85 -6.82 -30.18
N GLY A 393 -6.60 -7.54 -29.35
CA GLY A 393 -6.12 -8.71 -28.59
C GLY A 393 -5.17 -8.35 -27.44
N ILE A 394 -5.36 -7.20 -26.83
CA ILE A 394 -4.71 -6.81 -25.57
C ILE A 394 -5.69 -7.09 -24.41
N ASP A 395 -5.20 -7.75 -23.37
CA ASP A 395 -5.97 -8.01 -22.14
C ASP A 395 -6.07 -6.72 -21.33
N PHE A 396 -7.16 -5.96 -21.55
CA PHE A 396 -7.43 -4.71 -20.86
C PHE A 396 -8.32 -4.94 -19.63
N ARG A 397 -7.88 -4.44 -18.47
CA ARG A 397 -8.54 -4.61 -17.17
C ARG A 397 -8.79 -3.26 -16.52
N PRO A 398 -9.96 -2.65 -16.76
CA PRO A 398 -10.33 -1.40 -16.11
C PRO A 398 -10.72 -1.63 -14.65
N GLU A 399 -10.31 -0.72 -13.77
CA GLU A 399 -10.88 -0.62 -12.44
C GLU A 399 -12.25 0.09 -12.46
N SER A 400 -13.04 -0.12 -11.43
CA SER A 400 -14.36 0.50 -11.31
C SER A 400 -14.25 2.00 -11.02
N TYR A 401 -14.75 2.84 -11.92
CA TYR A 401 -14.83 4.29 -11.71
C TYR A 401 -15.62 4.64 -10.44
N LYS A 402 -16.73 3.96 -10.16
CA LYS A 402 -17.57 4.22 -8.98
C LYS A 402 -16.76 4.01 -7.68
N TRP A 403 -16.02 2.93 -7.60
CA TRP A 403 -15.16 2.65 -6.43
C TRP A 403 -14.00 3.64 -6.33
N SER A 404 -13.47 4.13 -7.45
CA SER A 404 -12.44 5.19 -7.44
C SER A 404 -12.99 6.51 -6.88
N VAL A 405 -14.26 6.84 -7.13
CA VAL A 405 -14.93 8.02 -6.54
C VAL A 405 -15.06 7.87 -5.04
N ILE A 406 -15.53 6.70 -4.55
CA ILE A 406 -15.63 6.41 -3.12
C ILE A 406 -14.24 6.46 -2.46
N GLN A 407 -13.26 5.84 -3.09
CA GLN A 407 -11.88 5.88 -2.61
C GLN A 407 -11.35 7.32 -2.52
N GLY A 408 -11.66 8.17 -3.49
CA GLY A 408 -11.29 9.59 -3.50
C GLY A 408 -11.92 10.38 -2.35
N LEU A 409 -13.18 10.09 -2.03
CA LEU A 409 -13.86 10.67 -0.87
C LEU A 409 -13.18 10.27 0.43
N ILE A 410 -12.90 8.98 0.63
CA ILE A 410 -12.24 8.47 1.85
C ILE A 410 -10.81 9.00 1.94
N SER A 411 -10.06 9.02 0.83
CA SER A 411 -8.65 9.46 0.84
C SER A 411 -8.46 10.89 1.33
N ARG A 412 -9.45 11.78 1.15
CA ARG A 412 -9.35 13.21 1.44
C ARG A 412 -10.51 13.76 2.27
N GLY A 413 -11.45 12.94 2.63
CA GLY A 413 -12.57 13.30 3.49
C GLY A 413 -12.17 13.45 4.95
N ASP A 414 -13.16 13.64 5.78
CA ASP A 414 -13.01 13.78 7.22
C ASP A 414 -14.09 12.97 7.96
N ARG A 415 -14.16 13.10 9.29
CA ARG A 415 -15.07 12.34 10.15
C ARG A 415 -16.56 12.51 9.81
N ARG A 416 -16.96 13.52 9.05
CA ARG A 416 -18.33 13.66 8.54
C ARG A 416 -18.72 12.54 7.56
N LEU A 417 -17.78 11.78 7.01
CA LEU A 417 -18.08 10.60 6.20
C LEU A 417 -18.59 9.41 7.04
N SER A 418 -18.55 9.51 8.36
CA SER A 418 -19.05 8.48 9.28
C SER A 418 -20.58 8.51 9.50
N PHE A 419 -21.28 9.49 8.95
CA PHE A 419 -22.72 9.68 9.11
C PHE A 419 -23.55 8.92 8.07
#